data_ba0dcea7a3ad32dc9eb1e7eb53e4509f
#
_entry.id   ba0dcea7a3ad32dc9eb1e7eb53e4509f
#
_cell.length_a   1.000
_cell.length_b   1.000
_cell.length_c   1.000
_cell.angle_alpha   90.00
_cell.angle_beta   90.00
_cell.angle_gamma   90.00
#
_symmetry.space_group_name_H-M   'P 1'
#
loop_
_entity.id
_entity.type
_entity.pdbx_description
1 polymer ?
#
loop_
_entity_poly.entity_id
_entity_poly.type
_entity_poly.pdbx_seq_one_letter_code
_entity_poly.pdbx_strand_id
1 'polypeptide(L)'
;MRVLIKEGCKGFLFKKGKFIKMVGAGVYNTLGGKSYEVCEVNNSAIKVNDISDLGIFNSDSNFQKETLKVEVKSGEIVVHIVDGIFESVLTPNKYYFWNANYKHQFLHLNLNTPEIPSDFPKYLLTEQALAPYVSKFEINSKSIGVLLYNHKFVKLLEPGIHFFTKGNNVVTVIPVESCVVSQDIVGQELLTNDKVSLRINCVVNYKVNDYVKVITEINDYKNQLYTYVQLALRDYIGEKTFDEILASKKEMSKYLLDTLKEKGKELYLSINEASVKDIILPG
;
A
#
# COMPACT_ATOMS: atom_id res chain seq x y z
N MET A 1 56.79 14.88 6.87
CA MET A 1 55.67 14.91 5.91
C MET A 1 54.59 15.80 6.45
N ARG A 2 53.83 16.52 5.60
CA ARG A 2 52.76 17.43 6.01
C ARG A 2 51.46 17.07 5.29
N VAL A 3 50.34 17.26 5.91
CA VAL A 3 48.98 17.10 5.34
C VAL A 3 48.31 18.48 5.27
N LEU A 4 47.78 18.82 4.11
CA LEU A 4 46.98 20.02 3.89
C LEU A 4 45.48 19.61 4.00
N ILE A 5 44.78 20.23 4.95
CA ILE A 5 43.31 20.16 5.07
C ILE A 5 42.75 21.43 4.45
N LYS A 6 42.00 21.31 3.36
CA LYS A 6 41.42 22.44 2.62
C LYS A 6 40.25 23.06 3.37
N GLU A 7 39.89 24.31 3.00
CA GLU A 7 38.61 24.88 3.40
C GLU A 7 37.44 24.01 2.92
N GLY A 8 36.38 23.92 3.72
CA GLY A 8 35.27 22.99 3.47
C GLY A 8 35.55 21.55 3.87
N CYS A 9 36.74 21.26 4.47
CA CYS A 9 37.07 19.94 5.02
C CYS A 9 37.39 19.99 6.51
N LYS A 10 37.23 18.87 7.19
CA LYS A 10 37.69 18.62 8.56
C LYS A 10 38.67 17.45 8.56
N GLY A 11 39.64 17.50 9.47
CA GLY A 11 40.59 16.43 9.67
C GLY A 11 40.42 15.78 11.04
N PHE A 12 40.49 14.45 11.08
CA PHE A 12 40.49 13.67 12.30
C PHE A 12 41.92 13.22 12.58
N LEU A 13 42.54 13.79 13.64
CA LEU A 13 43.90 13.47 14.04
C LEU A 13 43.94 12.16 14.83
N PHE A 14 44.74 11.22 14.35
CA PHE A 14 45.10 10.01 15.04
C PHE A 14 46.58 10.04 15.44
N LYS A 15 46.91 9.43 16.57
CA LYS A 15 48.28 9.19 17.01
C LYS A 15 48.42 7.71 17.36
N LYS A 16 49.26 7.00 16.63
CA LYS A 16 49.45 5.53 16.78
C LYS A 16 48.10 4.77 16.75
N GLY A 17 47.24 5.14 15.78
CA GLY A 17 45.89 4.55 15.60
C GLY A 17 44.81 5.00 16.57
N LYS A 18 45.12 5.83 17.59
CA LYS A 18 44.14 6.34 18.56
C LYS A 18 43.68 7.73 18.15
N PHE A 19 42.37 7.98 18.10
CA PHE A 19 41.80 9.31 17.85
C PHE A 19 42.20 10.28 18.95
N ILE A 20 42.56 11.49 18.58
CA ILE A 20 42.99 12.55 19.49
C ILE A 20 42.00 13.72 19.44
N LYS A 21 41.74 14.29 18.26
CA LYS A 21 40.83 15.45 18.08
C LYS A 21 40.50 15.71 16.63
N MET A 22 39.41 16.42 16.42
CA MET A 22 39.07 17.03 15.14
C MET A 22 39.84 18.35 14.97
N VAL A 23 40.23 18.66 13.72
CA VAL A 23 40.92 19.91 13.34
C VAL A 23 40.30 20.51 12.08
N GLY A 24 40.36 21.83 11.96
CA GLY A 24 39.87 22.56 10.78
C GLY A 24 40.88 22.62 9.63
N ALA A 25 40.62 23.51 8.67
CA ALA A 25 41.52 23.78 7.56
C ALA A 25 42.90 24.27 8.06
N GLY A 26 43.96 23.85 7.38
CA GLY A 26 45.33 24.19 7.74
C GLY A 26 46.35 23.15 7.28
N VAL A 27 47.65 23.44 7.57
CA VAL A 27 48.77 22.54 7.26
C VAL A 27 49.23 21.89 8.57
N TYR A 28 49.22 20.57 8.60
CA TYR A 28 49.53 19.78 9.80
C TYR A 28 50.69 18.84 9.58
N ASN A 29 51.46 18.65 10.66
CA ASN A 29 52.65 17.77 10.63
C ASN A 29 52.28 16.33 10.98
N THR A 30 52.76 15.34 10.25
CA THR A 30 52.57 13.91 10.46
C THR A 30 53.66 13.22 11.26
N LEU A 31 54.68 13.97 11.78
CA LEU A 31 55.73 13.41 12.58
C LEU A 31 55.23 12.81 13.93
N GLY A 32 55.95 11.81 14.44
CA GLY A 32 55.65 11.21 15.76
C GLY A 32 54.45 10.24 15.73
N GLY A 33 54.20 9.57 14.60
CA GLY A 33 53.13 8.58 14.47
C GLY A 33 51.74 9.20 14.34
N LYS A 34 51.66 10.44 13.86
CA LYS A 34 50.42 11.14 13.58
C LYS A 34 49.91 10.86 12.17
N SER A 35 48.61 10.59 12.01
CA SER A 35 47.90 10.53 10.75
C SER A 35 46.64 11.39 10.80
N TYR A 36 46.13 11.78 9.65
CA TYR A 36 44.93 12.58 9.51
C TYR A 36 44.02 11.94 8.47
N GLU A 37 42.79 11.63 8.87
CA GLU A 37 41.70 11.31 7.95
C GLU A 37 40.93 12.59 7.62
N VAL A 38 40.77 12.90 6.33
CA VAL A 38 40.13 14.14 5.86
C VAL A 38 38.73 13.83 5.36
N CYS A 39 37.77 14.58 5.84
CA CYS A 39 36.35 14.46 5.45
C CYS A 39 35.83 15.82 4.95
N GLU A 40 35.08 15.80 3.87
CA GLU A 40 34.39 17.02 3.37
C GLU A 40 33.20 17.36 4.24
N VAL A 41 32.96 18.65 4.40
CA VAL A 41 31.75 19.18 5.07
C VAL A 41 30.67 19.35 4.02
N ASN A 42 29.73 18.40 3.98
CA ASN A 42 28.59 18.40 3.06
C ASN A 42 27.30 17.99 3.78
N ASN A 43 26.18 17.93 3.04
CA ASN A 43 24.87 17.57 3.56
C ASN A 43 24.65 16.07 3.81
N SER A 44 25.56 15.21 3.36
CA SER A 44 25.46 13.76 3.49
C SER A 44 25.93 13.28 4.87
N ALA A 45 25.58 12.04 5.19
CA ALA A 45 26.09 11.39 6.40
C ALA A 45 27.63 11.33 6.38
N ILE A 46 28.24 11.73 7.48
CA ILE A 46 29.71 11.72 7.63
C ILE A 46 30.24 10.31 7.47
N LYS A 47 31.22 10.16 6.60
CA LYS A 47 31.97 8.92 6.41
C LYS A 47 33.45 9.22 6.60
N VAL A 48 34.11 8.42 7.42
CA VAL A 48 35.56 8.46 7.63
C VAL A 48 36.10 7.09 7.26
N ASN A 49 37.12 7.06 6.38
CA ASN A 49 37.69 5.82 5.89
C ASN A 49 38.09 4.88 7.03
N ASP A 50 37.80 3.60 6.86
CA ASP A 50 38.14 2.51 7.80
C ASP A 50 37.55 2.65 9.22
N ILE A 51 36.59 3.60 9.43
CA ILE A 51 35.94 3.82 10.72
C ILE A 51 34.44 3.61 10.59
N SER A 52 33.95 2.48 11.08
CA SER A 52 32.53 2.13 11.06
C SER A 52 31.73 2.78 12.18
N ASP A 53 32.33 2.95 13.37
CA ASP A 53 31.69 3.60 14.51
C ASP A 53 32.26 5.00 14.76
N LEU A 54 31.57 6.02 14.27
CA LEU A 54 31.94 7.42 14.48
C LEU A 54 31.73 7.87 15.95
N GLY A 55 31.15 7.03 16.79
CA GLY A 55 30.98 7.29 18.22
C GLY A 55 32.30 7.54 18.97
N ILE A 56 33.41 7.05 18.43
CA ILE A 56 34.76 7.33 18.97
C ILE A 56 35.10 8.83 18.96
N PHE A 57 34.49 9.62 18.07
CA PHE A 57 34.72 11.06 17.95
C PHE A 57 33.92 11.87 18.98
N ASN A 58 32.98 11.27 19.70
CA ASN A 58 32.20 11.95 20.77
C ASN A 58 33.05 12.39 21.97
N SER A 59 34.32 11.97 22.04
CA SER A 59 35.25 12.51 23.07
C SER A 59 35.74 13.92 22.72
N ASP A 60 35.55 14.42 21.50
CA ASP A 60 35.92 15.74 21.04
C ASP A 60 34.74 16.72 21.09
N SER A 61 34.90 17.81 21.87
CA SER A 61 33.85 18.81 22.04
C SER A 61 33.54 19.58 20.79
N ASN A 62 34.47 19.72 19.85
CA ASN A 62 34.25 20.40 18.56
C ASN A 62 33.42 19.49 17.65
N PHE A 63 33.70 18.20 17.62
CA PHE A 63 32.88 17.25 16.86
C PHE A 63 31.43 17.25 17.35
N GLN A 64 31.20 17.21 18.68
CA GLN A 64 29.87 17.28 19.26
C GLN A 64 29.11 18.56 18.91
N LYS A 65 29.81 19.71 18.87
CA LYS A 65 29.20 21.02 18.56
C LYS A 65 28.89 21.17 17.07
N GLU A 66 29.72 20.59 16.22
CA GLU A 66 29.63 20.76 14.76
C GLU A 66 28.84 19.66 14.06
N THR A 67 28.34 18.65 14.80
CA THR A 67 27.60 17.53 14.22
C THR A 67 26.24 17.31 14.88
N LEU A 68 25.32 16.74 14.10
CA LEU A 68 24.04 16.20 14.55
C LEU A 68 24.12 14.68 14.53
N LYS A 69 23.77 14.05 15.64
CA LYS A 69 23.66 12.59 15.74
C LYS A 69 22.21 12.17 15.50
N VAL A 70 22.00 11.23 14.60
CA VAL A 70 20.71 10.60 14.33
C VAL A 70 20.85 9.10 14.55
N GLU A 71 19.99 8.54 15.37
CA GLU A 71 19.95 7.09 15.62
C GLU A 71 18.64 6.54 15.09
N VAL A 72 18.74 5.61 14.14
CA VAL A 72 17.61 4.91 13.56
C VAL A 72 17.57 3.51 14.15
N LYS A 73 16.46 3.18 14.82
CA LYS A 73 16.29 1.91 15.52
C LYS A 73 15.79 0.83 14.55
N SER A 74 15.91 -0.43 14.95
CA SER A 74 15.30 -1.54 14.24
C SER A 74 13.77 -1.35 14.17
N GLY A 75 13.17 -1.57 12.99
CA GLY A 75 11.74 -1.39 12.79
C GLY A 75 11.30 0.05 12.50
N GLU A 76 12.25 0.96 12.26
CA GLU A 76 11.96 2.32 11.79
C GLU A 76 12.86 2.72 10.62
N ILE A 77 12.45 3.74 9.91
CA ILE A 77 13.27 4.50 8.96
C ILE A 77 13.18 5.98 9.31
N VAL A 78 14.15 6.73 8.83
CA VAL A 78 14.14 8.20 8.97
C VAL A 78 14.25 8.82 7.59
N VAL A 79 13.30 9.72 7.27
CA VAL A 79 13.39 10.54 6.08
C VAL A 79 14.23 11.76 6.41
N HIS A 80 15.33 11.90 5.70
CA HIS A 80 16.25 13.02 5.82
C HIS A 80 15.94 14.09 4.78
N ILE A 81 15.72 15.31 5.25
CA ILE A 81 15.40 16.48 4.46
C ILE A 81 16.46 17.53 4.75
N VAL A 82 16.96 18.16 3.72
CA VAL A 82 17.95 19.25 3.80
C VAL A 82 17.40 20.47 3.12
N ASP A 83 17.36 21.60 3.83
CA ASP A 83 16.85 22.90 3.33
C ASP A 83 15.44 22.80 2.71
N GLY A 84 14.61 21.87 3.24
CA GLY A 84 13.24 21.61 2.78
C GLY A 84 13.14 20.65 1.61
N ILE A 85 14.25 20.08 1.12
CA ILE A 85 14.31 19.16 -0.02
C ILE A 85 14.59 17.75 0.50
N PHE A 86 13.86 16.75 -0.03
CA PHE A 86 14.15 15.34 0.25
C PHE A 86 15.58 14.97 -0.17
N GLU A 87 16.36 14.41 0.73
CA GLU A 87 17.74 14.00 0.48
C GLU A 87 17.88 12.48 0.43
N SER A 88 17.43 11.78 1.45
CA SER A 88 17.62 10.32 1.55
C SER A 88 16.69 9.66 2.57
N VAL A 89 16.66 8.34 2.55
CA VAL A 89 16.05 7.48 3.58
C VAL A 89 17.16 6.81 4.37
N LEU A 90 17.18 7.01 5.68
CA LEU A 90 18.11 6.38 6.60
C LEU A 90 17.50 5.09 7.16
N THR A 91 18.26 4.02 7.10
CA THR A 91 17.91 2.70 7.65
C THR A 91 18.54 2.50 9.05
N PRO A 92 18.20 1.44 9.79
CA PRO A 92 18.71 1.22 11.13
C PRO A 92 20.23 1.32 11.23
N ASN A 93 20.71 2.37 11.87
CA ASN A 93 22.12 2.66 12.13
C ASN A 93 22.25 3.94 12.96
N LYS A 94 23.49 4.32 13.28
CA LYS A 94 23.86 5.61 13.86
C LYS A 94 24.53 6.46 12.81
N TYR A 95 23.98 7.66 12.58
CA TYR A 95 24.48 8.61 11.58
C TYR A 95 24.94 9.89 12.27
N TYR A 96 25.89 10.57 11.66
CA TYR A 96 26.35 11.89 12.02
C TYR A 96 26.33 12.78 10.79
N PHE A 97 25.87 14.02 10.95
CA PHE A 97 25.77 15.02 9.88
C PHE A 97 26.44 16.31 10.34
N TRP A 98 27.03 17.05 9.40
CA TRP A 98 27.56 18.37 9.70
C TRP A 98 26.43 19.36 9.96
N ASN A 99 26.47 20.06 11.11
CA ASN A 99 25.46 21.06 11.47
C ASN A 99 25.69 22.42 10.77
N ALA A 100 26.85 22.62 10.14
CA ALA A 100 27.21 23.87 9.52
C ALA A 100 26.59 24.00 8.13
N ASN A 101 25.97 25.13 7.84
CA ASN A 101 25.47 25.57 6.54
C ASN A 101 24.23 24.83 5.99
N TYR A 102 23.67 23.85 6.70
CA TYR A 102 22.53 23.05 6.26
C TYR A 102 21.45 22.98 7.34
N LYS A 103 20.18 23.11 6.93
CA LYS A 103 19.03 22.86 7.82
C LYS A 103 18.57 21.43 7.66
N HIS A 104 19.04 20.54 8.51
CA HIS A 104 18.63 19.16 8.53
C HIS A 104 17.30 19.00 9.26
N GLN A 105 16.39 18.19 8.67
CA GLN A 105 15.17 17.72 9.31
C GLN A 105 15.11 16.22 9.18
N PHE A 106 14.75 15.54 10.27
CA PHE A 106 14.69 14.07 10.35
C PHE A 106 13.29 13.67 10.76
N LEU A 107 12.55 13.01 9.84
CA LEU A 107 11.19 12.52 10.09
C LEU A 107 11.25 11.02 10.32
N HIS A 108 10.94 10.59 11.54
CA HIS A 108 10.91 9.18 11.93
C HIS A 108 9.61 8.53 11.48
N LEU A 109 9.70 7.37 10.85
CA LEU A 109 8.57 6.55 10.46
C LEU A 109 8.72 5.14 11.05
N ASN A 110 7.80 4.80 11.96
CA ASN A 110 7.74 3.48 12.59
C ASN A 110 7.11 2.48 11.62
N LEU A 111 7.83 1.42 11.29
CA LEU A 111 7.37 0.35 10.40
C LEU A 111 6.65 -0.80 11.13
N ASN A 112 6.65 -0.80 12.47
CA ASN A 112 5.96 -1.82 13.25
C ASN A 112 4.45 -1.59 13.33
N THR A 113 4.00 -0.36 13.04
CA THR A 113 2.58 0.01 12.96
C THR A 113 2.22 0.32 11.52
N PRO A 114 1.11 -0.22 10.97
CA PRO A 114 0.70 0.07 9.60
C PRO A 114 0.31 1.54 9.36
N GLU A 115 -0.20 2.20 10.39
CA GLU A 115 -0.69 3.58 10.30
C GLU A 115 0.48 4.57 10.20
N ILE A 116 0.39 5.45 9.21
CA ILE A 116 1.31 6.59 9.06
C ILE A 116 0.76 7.76 9.87
N PRO A 117 1.59 8.46 10.67
CA PRO A 117 1.14 9.63 11.44
C PRO A 117 0.50 10.69 10.54
N SER A 118 -0.57 11.32 11.00
CA SER A 118 -1.35 12.30 10.22
C SER A 118 -0.57 13.57 9.89
N ASP A 119 0.44 13.89 10.68
CA ASP A 119 1.37 15.01 10.51
C ASP A 119 2.54 14.69 9.57
N PHE A 120 2.69 13.43 9.14
CA PHE A 120 3.72 13.06 8.17
C PHE A 120 3.40 13.66 6.80
N PRO A 121 4.35 14.39 6.16
CA PRO A 121 4.10 15.08 4.90
C PRO A 121 3.75 14.11 3.77
N LYS A 122 2.53 14.21 3.23
CA LYS A 122 2.01 13.26 2.22
C LYS A 122 2.82 13.25 0.92
N TYR A 123 3.43 14.38 0.54
CA TYR A 123 4.23 14.45 -0.69
C TYR A 123 5.45 13.52 -0.64
N LEU A 124 6.02 13.32 0.55
CA LEU A 124 7.15 12.40 0.73
C LEU A 124 6.78 10.94 0.50
N LEU A 125 5.50 10.56 0.78
CA LEU A 125 5.04 9.19 0.63
C LEU A 125 5.02 8.71 -0.83
N THR A 126 5.16 9.63 -1.78
CA THR A 126 5.24 9.33 -3.22
C THR A 126 6.68 9.27 -3.75
N GLU A 127 7.66 9.58 -2.89
CA GLU A 127 9.08 9.45 -3.26
C GLU A 127 9.45 7.99 -3.55
N GLN A 128 10.17 7.78 -4.65
CA GLN A 128 10.58 6.43 -5.07
C GLN A 128 11.41 5.72 -4.01
N ALA A 129 12.21 6.45 -3.26
CA ALA A 129 13.02 5.91 -2.17
C ALA A 129 12.20 5.34 -1.02
N LEU A 130 10.93 5.77 -0.86
CA LEU A 130 10.00 5.26 0.15
C LEU A 130 9.17 4.06 -0.34
N ALA A 131 9.18 3.73 -1.63
CA ALA A 131 8.42 2.61 -2.18
C ALA A 131 8.71 1.24 -1.51
N PRO A 132 9.94 0.94 -1.03
CA PRO A 132 10.18 -0.29 -0.25
C PRO A 132 9.48 -0.33 1.11
N TYR A 133 9.16 0.84 1.70
CA TYR A 133 8.69 1.00 3.08
C TYR A 133 7.23 1.40 3.20
N VAL A 134 6.60 1.85 2.10
CA VAL A 134 5.22 2.35 2.08
C VAL A 134 4.42 1.70 0.96
N SER A 135 3.21 1.26 1.28
CA SER A 135 2.21 0.79 0.32
C SER A 135 1.22 1.89 0.03
N LYS A 136 0.90 2.10 -1.24
CA LYS A 136 -0.15 3.00 -1.71
C LYS A 136 -1.35 2.18 -2.17
N PHE A 137 -2.54 2.52 -1.69
CA PHE A 137 -3.81 1.96 -2.14
C PHE A 137 -4.70 3.08 -2.66
N GLU A 138 -5.30 2.84 -3.81
CA GLU A 138 -6.23 3.78 -4.44
C GLU A 138 -7.62 3.18 -4.50
N ILE A 139 -8.59 3.88 -3.93
CA ILE A 139 -10.00 3.49 -3.90
C ILE A 139 -10.75 4.48 -4.77
N ASN A 140 -11.40 3.98 -5.82
CA ASN A 140 -12.15 4.81 -6.73
C ASN A 140 -13.44 5.36 -6.08
N SER A 141 -14.04 6.38 -6.68
CA SER A 141 -15.22 7.08 -6.14
C SER A 141 -16.48 6.22 -6.03
N LYS A 142 -16.50 5.05 -6.66
CA LYS A 142 -17.64 4.12 -6.67
C LYS A 142 -17.41 2.90 -5.77
N SER A 143 -16.36 2.90 -4.96
CA SER A 143 -15.99 1.79 -4.09
C SER A 143 -15.73 2.25 -2.67
N ILE A 144 -15.87 1.33 -1.73
CA ILE A 144 -15.40 1.42 -0.34
C ILE A 144 -14.30 0.38 -0.17
N GLY A 145 -13.20 0.75 0.48
CA GLY A 145 -12.12 -0.17 0.79
C GLY A 145 -12.36 -0.91 2.12
N VAL A 146 -12.31 -2.23 2.10
CA VAL A 146 -12.29 -3.04 3.32
C VAL A 146 -10.83 -3.24 3.72
N LEU A 147 -10.41 -2.58 4.80
CA LEU A 147 -9.04 -2.66 5.32
C LEU A 147 -8.90 -3.83 6.28
N LEU A 148 -7.90 -4.66 6.01
CA LEU A 148 -7.53 -5.78 6.86
C LEU A 148 -6.05 -5.68 7.27
N TYR A 149 -5.76 -5.97 8.56
CA TYR A 149 -4.41 -6.21 9.04
C TYR A 149 -4.28 -7.67 9.44
N ASN A 150 -3.31 -8.36 8.87
CA ASN A 150 -3.08 -9.79 9.09
C ASN A 150 -4.39 -10.61 8.90
N HIS A 151 -5.13 -10.30 7.81
CA HIS A 151 -6.41 -10.91 7.44
C HIS A 151 -7.59 -10.63 8.38
N LYS A 152 -7.44 -9.71 9.35
CA LYS A 152 -8.52 -9.30 10.25
C LYS A 152 -9.05 -7.94 9.86
N PHE A 153 -10.37 -7.79 9.84
CA PHE A 153 -11.02 -6.51 9.57
C PHE A 153 -10.61 -5.44 10.58
N VAL A 154 -10.32 -4.26 10.08
CA VAL A 154 -9.94 -3.09 10.89
C VAL A 154 -10.97 -1.97 10.76
N LYS A 155 -11.14 -1.46 9.54
CA LYS A 155 -12.07 -0.36 9.25
C LYS A 155 -12.41 -0.30 7.77
N LEU A 156 -13.44 0.48 7.44
CA LEU A 156 -13.71 0.88 6.06
C LEU A 156 -12.90 2.11 5.70
N LEU A 157 -12.47 2.17 4.43
CA LEU A 157 -11.76 3.30 3.85
C LEU A 157 -12.63 3.96 2.79
N GLU A 158 -12.78 5.27 2.91
CA GLU A 158 -13.46 6.10 1.92
C GLU A 158 -12.66 6.17 0.60
N PRO A 159 -13.32 6.56 -0.52
CA PRO A 159 -12.62 6.82 -1.78
C PRO A 159 -11.45 7.79 -1.61
N GLY A 160 -10.34 7.49 -2.29
CA GLY A 160 -9.13 8.30 -2.21
C GLY A 160 -7.86 7.48 -2.21
N ILE A 161 -6.75 8.15 -1.88
CA ILE A 161 -5.43 7.54 -1.80
C ILE A 161 -5.07 7.34 -0.32
N HIS A 162 -4.74 6.11 0.04
CA HIS A 162 -4.35 5.70 1.37
C HIS A 162 -2.94 5.12 1.36
N PHE A 163 -2.16 5.45 2.38
CA PHE A 163 -0.80 4.98 2.55
C PHE A 163 -0.66 4.23 3.87
N PHE A 164 0.07 3.13 3.83
CA PHE A 164 0.38 2.31 5.01
C PHE A 164 1.84 1.88 4.97
N THR A 165 2.45 1.67 6.13
CA THR A 165 3.82 1.17 6.20
C THR A 165 3.90 -0.30 5.79
N LYS A 166 5.00 -0.67 5.14
CA LYS A 166 5.39 -2.06 4.87
C LYS A 166 6.30 -2.55 5.99
N GLY A 167 5.71 -3.05 7.05
CA GLY A 167 6.46 -3.62 8.18
C GLY A 167 6.10 -5.08 8.40
N ASN A 168 5.99 -5.47 9.67
CA ASN A 168 5.65 -6.84 10.06
C ASN A 168 4.17 -7.20 9.85
N ASN A 169 3.32 -6.21 9.59
CA ASN A 169 1.89 -6.43 9.38
C ASN A 169 1.57 -6.53 7.88
N VAL A 170 0.81 -7.54 7.52
CA VAL A 170 0.23 -7.67 6.18
C VAL A 170 -0.96 -6.72 6.08
N VAL A 171 -0.85 -5.69 5.27
CA VAL A 171 -1.93 -4.73 4.99
C VAL A 171 -2.61 -5.14 3.68
N THR A 172 -3.91 -5.38 3.74
CA THR A 172 -4.74 -5.71 2.58
C THR A 172 -5.91 -4.73 2.52
N VAL A 173 -6.16 -4.17 1.34
CA VAL A 173 -7.33 -3.34 1.06
C VAL A 173 -8.10 -3.98 -0.09
N ILE A 174 -9.36 -4.35 0.16
CA ILE A 174 -10.23 -4.97 -0.84
C ILE A 174 -11.30 -3.94 -1.21
N PRO A 175 -11.30 -3.42 -2.45
CA PRO A 175 -12.33 -2.51 -2.91
C PRO A 175 -13.63 -3.28 -3.19
N VAL A 176 -14.75 -2.74 -2.69
CA VAL A 176 -16.10 -3.26 -2.93
C VAL A 176 -16.94 -2.13 -3.51
N GLU A 177 -17.68 -2.41 -4.57
CA GLU A 177 -18.53 -1.42 -5.23
C GLU A 177 -19.63 -0.91 -4.27
N SER A 178 -19.72 0.40 -4.11
CA SER A 178 -20.74 1.09 -3.27
C SER A 178 -21.96 1.55 -4.05
N CYS A 179 -21.88 1.52 -5.39
CA CYS A 179 -22.99 1.84 -6.30
C CYS A 179 -23.77 0.59 -6.70
N VAL A 180 -24.83 0.79 -7.49
CA VAL A 180 -25.53 -0.32 -8.15
C VAL A 180 -24.61 -0.88 -9.24
N VAL A 181 -24.41 -2.19 -9.23
CA VAL A 181 -23.61 -2.94 -10.19
C VAL A 181 -24.55 -3.67 -11.15
N SER A 182 -24.29 -3.61 -12.42
CA SER A 182 -24.97 -4.38 -13.46
C SER A 182 -24.08 -5.56 -13.87
N GLN A 183 -24.55 -6.77 -13.65
CA GLN A 183 -23.85 -8.00 -14.02
C GLN A 183 -24.57 -8.71 -15.15
N ASP A 184 -23.89 -8.88 -16.28
CA ASP A 184 -24.38 -9.69 -17.37
C ASP A 184 -24.18 -11.18 -17.05
N ILE A 185 -25.24 -11.94 -17.25
CA ILE A 185 -25.27 -13.40 -17.09
C ILE A 185 -25.42 -14.00 -18.47
N VAL A 186 -24.35 -14.56 -19.00
CA VAL A 186 -24.36 -15.28 -20.26
C VAL A 186 -24.92 -16.67 -20.04
N GLY A 187 -26.00 -16.98 -20.76
CA GLY A 187 -26.73 -18.23 -20.59
C GLY A 187 -25.95 -19.46 -21.05
N GLN A 188 -26.05 -20.52 -20.27
CA GLN A 188 -25.71 -21.89 -20.72
C GLN A 188 -26.87 -22.48 -21.50
N GLU A 189 -26.61 -23.58 -22.19
CA GLU A 189 -27.69 -24.36 -22.81
C GLU A 189 -28.57 -24.96 -21.73
N LEU A 190 -29.88 -24.70 -21.88
CA LEU A 190 -30.94 -25.20 -21.00
C LEU A 190 -31.95 -25.96 -21.83
N LEU A 191 -32.51 -27.00 -21.26
CA LEU A 191 -33.53 -27.81 -21.91
C LEU A 191 -34.90 -27.50 -21.33
N THR A 192 -35.87 -27.23 -22.24
CA THR A 192 -37.29 -27.13 -21.88
C THR A 192 -37.89 -28.50 -21.55
N ASN A 193 -39.11 -28.51 -21.04
CA ASN A 193 -39.83 -29.77 -20.76
C ASN A 193 -39.98 -30.65 -21.99
N ASP A 194 -40.25 -30.06 -23.15
CA ASP A 194 -40.37 -30.70 -24.48
C ASP A 194 -39.02 -30.93 -25.18
N LYS A 195 -37.88 -30.82 -24.44
CA LYS A 195 -36.52 -31.11 -24.88
C LYS A 195 -35.94 -30.20 -25.93
N VAL A 196 -36.44 -29.02 -26.09
CA VAL A 196 -35.84 -28.00 -26.93
C VAL A 196 -34.67 -27.34 -26.17
N SER A 197 -33.48 -27.30 -26.81
CA SER A 197 -32.32 -26.59 -26.26
C SER A 197 -32.44 -25.09 -26.56
N LEU A 198 -32.16 -24.27 -25.56
CA LEU A 198 -32.11 -22.81 -25.70
C LEU A 198 -31.08 -22.18 -24.77
N ARG A 199 -30.64 -20.96 -25.12
CA ARG A 199 -29.78 -20.12 -24.30
C ARG A 199 -30.51 -18.86 -23.87
N ILE A 200 -30.38 -18.48 -22.60
CA ILE A 200 -30.99 -17.26 -22.07
C ILE A 200 -29.90 -16.37 -21.49
N ASN A 201 -29.85 -15.14 -21.99
CA ASN A 201 -29.03 -14.09 -21.45
C ASN A 201 -29.84 -13.21 -20.51
N CYS A 202 -29.29 -12.90 -19.35
CA CYS A 202 -29.93 -12.07 -18.35
C CYS A 202 -28.98 -10.94 -17.91
N VAL A 203 -29.58 -9.93 -17.30
CA VAL A 203 -28.85 -8.91 -16.55
C VAL A 203 -29.42 -8.83 -15.14
N VAL A 204 -28.53 -8.74 -14.15
CA VAL A 204 -28.92 -8.54 -12.76
C VAL A 204 -28.27 -7.29 -12.24
N ASN A 205 -29.07 -6.36 -11.71
CA ASN A 205 -28.64 -5.14 -11.07
C ASN A 205 -28.74 -5.33 -9.55
N TYR A 206 -27.61 -5.16 -8.87
CA TYR A 206 -27.54 -5.34 -7.42
C TYR A 206 -26.69 -4.26 -6.74
N LYS A 207 -26.85 -4.13 -5.45
CA LYS A 207 -26.02 -3.29 -4.58
C LYS A 207 -25.56 -4.11 -3.38
N VAL A 208 -24.31 -3.92 -2.94
CA VAL A 208 -23.80 -4.53 -1.72
C VAL A 208 -24.36 -3.79 -0.51
N ASN A 209 -24.91 -4.52 0.45
CA ASN A 209 -25.50 -3.97 1.68
C ASN A 209 -24.51 -3.95 2.84
N ASP A 210 -23.64 -4.95 2.92
CA ASP A 210 -22.65 -5.08 4.00
C ASP A 210 -21.27 -5.36 3.37
N TYR A 211 -20.44 -4.32 3.29
CA TYR A 211 -19.12 -4.40 2.66
C TYR A 211 -18.16 -5.32 3.42
N VAL A 212 -18.34 -5.45 4.74
CA VAL A 212 -17.46 -6.28 5.56
C VAL A 212 -17.83 -7.75 5.39
N LYS A 213 -19.10 -8.10 5.60
CA LYS A 213 -19.56 -9.48 5.55
C LYS A 213 -19.43 -10.10 4.17
N VAL A 214 -19.68 -9.33 3.10
CA VAL A 214 -19.53 -9.83 1.73
C VAL A 214 -18.11 -10.25 1.41
N ILE A 215 -17.10 -9.69 2.11
CA ILE A 215 -15.69 -10.05 1.93
C ILE A 215 -15.21 -11.09 2.95
N THR A 216 -15.73 -11.05 4.18
CA THR A 216 -15.22 -11.91 5.26
C THR A 216 -15.97 -13.24 5.38
N GLU A 217 -17.23 -13.29 4.93
CA GLU A 217 -18.08 -14.48 5.07
C GLU A 217 -18.39 -15.15 3.73
N ILE A 218 -18.30 -14.44 2.61
CA ILE A 218 -18.63 -14.96 1.29
C ILE A 218 -17.37 -15.08 0.42
N ASN A 219 -17.14 -16.28 -0.08
CA ASN A 219 -16.10 -16.48 -1.07
C ASN A 219 -16.67 -16.25 -2.48
N ASP A 220 -16.21 -15.20 -3.15
CA ASP A 220 -16.64 -14.81 -4.51
C ASP A 220 -18.17 -14.69 -4.66
N TYR A 221 -18.74 -13.68 -4.04
CA TYR A 221 -20.19 -13.41 -4.08
C TYR A 221 -20.72 -13.16 -5.51
N LYS A 222 -19.88 -12.66 -6.41
CA LYS A 222 -20.27 -12.42 -7.82
C LYS A 222 -20.52 -13.73 -8.55
N ASN A 223 -19.65 -14.70 -8.36
CA ASN A 223 -19.80 -16.03 -8.95
C ASN A 223 -20.94 -16.83 -8.30
N GLN A 224 -21.15 -16.65 -6.97
CA GLN A 224 -22.30 -17.27 -6.31
C GLN A 224 -23.63 -16.70 -6.81
N LEU A 225 -23.72 -15.37 -7.00
CA LEU A 225 -24.88 -14.74 -7.63
C LEU A 225 -25.10 -15.28 -9.05
N TYR A 226 -24.05 -15.38 -9.86
CA TYR A 226 -24.12 -15.99 -11.18
C TYR A 226 -24.71 -17.40 -11.13
N THR A 227 -24.23 -18.22 -10.23
CA THR A 227 -24.74 -19.60 -10.03
C THR A 227 -26.21 -19.62 -9.62
N TYR A 228 -26.63 -18.74 -8.72
CA TYR A 228 -28.04 -18.63 -8.33
C TYR A 228 -28.96 -18.27 -9.48
N VAL A 229 -28.54 -17.36 -10.37
CA VAL A 229 -29.28 -17.03 -11.58
C VAL A 229 -29.42 -18.25 -12.49
N GLN A 230 -28.34 -18.99 -12.70
CA GLN A 230 -28.36 -20.18 -13.55
C GLN A 230 -29.29 -21.26 -13.01
N LEU A 231 -29.27 -21.51 -11.71
CA LEU A 231 -30.16 -22.48 -11.08
C LEU A 231 -31.63 -22.04 -11.18
N ALA A 232 -31.94 -20.79 -10.89
CA ALA A 232 -33.29 -20.26 -11.02
C ALA A 232 -33.83 -20.33 -12.45
N LEU A 233 -33.00 -20.02 -13.45
CA LEU A 233 -33.35 -20.19 -14.86
C LEU A 233 -33.64 -21.65 -15.22
N ARG A 234 -32.79 -22.57 -14.75
CA ARG A 234 -32.96 -24.01 -15.02
C ARG A 234 -34.27 -24.54 -14.46
N ASP A 235 -34.61 -24.14 -13.23
CA ASP A 235 -35.83 -24.56 -12.56
C ASP A 235 -37.06 -24.04 -13.35
N TYR A 236 -37.07 -22.75 -13.70
CA TYR A 236 -38.20 -22.17 -14.45
C TYR A 236 -38.41 -22.76 -15.84
N ILE A 237 -37.31 -23.00 -16.56
CA ILE A 237 -37.34 -23.48 -17.95
C ILE A 237 -37.69 -24.97 -18.03
N GLY A 238 -37.16 -25.77 -17.09
CA GLY A 238 -37.36 -27.21 -17.05
C GLY A 238 -38.82 -27.65 -16.88
N GLU A 239 -39.66 -26.76 -16.35
CA GLU A 239 -41.07 -27.02 -16.12
C GLU A 239 -41.99 -26.59 -17.30
N LYS A 240 -41.46 -25.86 -18.28
CA LYS A 240 -42.23 -25.23 -19.37
C LYS A 240 -41.83 -25.76 -20.75
N THR A 241 -42.79 -25.71 -21.68
CA THR A 241 -42.52 -25.96 -23.11
C THR A 241 -41.88 -24.74 -23.77
N PHE A 242 -41.28 -24.93 -24.94
CA PHE A 242 -40.64 -23.86 -25.69
C PHE A 242 -41.61 -22.71 -26.02
N ASP A 243 -42.83 -23.01 -26.45
CA ASP A 243 -43.83 -21.98 -26.76
C ASP A 243 -44.25 -21.18 -25.52
N GLU A 244 -44.40 -21.85 -24.38
CA GLU A 244 -44.69 -21.18 -23.10
C GLU A 244 -43.54 -20.25 -22.70
N ILE A 245 -42.28 -20.65 -22.89
CA ILE A 245 -41.11 -19.82 -22.60
C ILE A 245 -41.10 -18.54 -23.44
N LEU A 246 -41.35 -18.66 -24.76
CA LEU A 246 -41.40 -17.49 -25.64
C LEU A 246 -42.51 -16.51 -25.26
N ALA A 247 -43.66 -17.00 -24.83
CA ALA A 247 -44.80 -16.18 -24.39
C ALA A 247 -44.59 -15.53 -23.01
N SER A 248 -43.70 -16.10 -22.15
CA SER A 248 -43.62 -15.77 -20.72
C SER A 248 -42.37 -14.96 -20.28
N LYS A 249 -41.71 -14.25 -21.22
CA LYS A 249 -40.48 -13.49 -20.92
C LYS A 249 -40.61 -12.54 -19.72
N LYS A 250 -41.74 -11.85 -19.58
CA LYS A 250 -41.99 -10.94 -18.43
C LYS A 250 -42.20 -11.70 -17.15
N GLU A 251 -42.88 -12.83 -17.17
CA GLU A 251 -43.12 -13.69 -16.01
C GLU A 251 -41.79 -14.32 -15.53
N MET A 252 -40.94 -14.74 -16.44
CA MET A 252 -39.60 -15.25 -16.14
C MET A 252 -38.73 -14.21 -15.46
N SER A 253 -38.74 -12.96 -15.96
CA SER A 253 -38.01 -11.86 -15.30
C SER A 253 -38.52 -11.59 -13.89
N LYS A 254 -39.85 -11.65 -13.68
CA LYS A 254 -40.44 -11.51 -12.34
C LYS A 254 -40.05 -12.67 -11.41
N TYR A 255 -40.15 -13.89 -11.88
CA TYR A 255 -39.73 -15.08 -11.13
C TYR A 255 -38.26 -15.00 -10.69
N LEU A 256 -37.39 -14.62 -11.64
CA LEU A 256 -35.95 -14.41 -11.33
C LEU A 256 -35.76 -13.35 -10.27
N LEU A 257 -36.40 -12.18 -10.40
CA LEU A 257 -36.27 -11.11 -9.44
C LEU A 257 -36.71 -11.52 -8.04
N ASP A 258 -37.88 -12.19 -7.93
CA ASP A 258 -38.42 -12.63 -6.64
C ASP A 258 -37.51 -13.70 -5.99
N THR A 259 -37.02 -14.68 -6.77
CA THR A 259 -36.08 -15.72 -6.30
C THR A 259 -34.76 -15.11 -5.88
N LEU A 260 -34.18 -14.21 -6.69
CA LEU A 260 -32.87 -13.61 -6.41
C LEU A 260 -32.93 -12.59 -5.28
N LYS A 261 -34.04 -11.94 -4.98
CA LYS A 261 -34.20 -11.10 -3.80
C LYS A 261 -33.98 -11.87 -2.51
N GLU A 262 -34.50 -13.10 -2.41
CA GLU A 262 -34.29 -13.94 -1.23
C GLU A 262 -32.86 -14.48 -1.17
N LYS A 263 -32.34 -15.01 -2.29
CA LYS A 263 -30.98 -15.51 -2.36
C LYS A 263 -29.90 -14.44 -2.22
N GLY A 264 -30.18 -13.23 -2.69
CA GLY A 264 -29.28 -12.09 -2.54
C GLY A 264 -29.03 -11.70 -1.08
N LYS A 265 -30.02 -11.90 -0.20
CA LYS A 265 -29.87 -11.65 1.25
C LYS A 265 -28.77 -12.53 1.86
N GLU A 266 -28.69 -13.79 1.43
CA GLU A 266 -27.64 -14.72 1.87
C GLU A 266 -26.22 -14.25 1.45
N LEU A 267 -26.13 -13.45 0.38
CA LEU A 267 -24.89 -12.87 -0.15
C LEU A 267 -24.66 -11.41 0.30
N TYR A 268 -25.47 -10.87 1.20
CA TYR A 268 -25.43 -9.46 1.59
C TYR A 268 -25.66 -8.49 0.45
N LEU A 269 -26.48 -8.87 -0.55
CA LEU A 269 -26.82 -8.09 -1.73
C LEU A 269 -28.31 -7.69 -1.71
N SER A 270 -28.59 -6.47 -2.17
CA SER A 270 -29.94 -6.06 -2.58
C SER A 270 -30.07 -6.21 -4.10
N ILE A 271 -30.96 -7.06 -4.54
CA ILE A 271 -31.25 -7.23 -5.98
C ILE A 271 -32.31 -6.21 -6.37
N ASN A 272 -31.92 -5.27 -7.23
CA ASN A 272 -32.78 -4.19 -7.71
C ASN A 272 -33.59 -4.60 -8.93
N GLU A 273 -32.95 -5.37 -9.84
CA GLU A 273 -33.54 -5.80 -11.10
C GLU A 273 -32.94 -7.15 -11.51
N ALA A 274 -33.74 -7.99 -12.13
CA ALA A 274 -33.32 -9.19 -12.84
C ALA A 274 -34.16 -9.29 -14.11
N SER A 275 -33.53 -9.13 -15.27
CA SER A 275 -34.24 -9.05 -16.55
C SER A 275 -33.64 -10.02 -17.55
N VAL A 276 -34.53 -10.74 -18.26
CA VAL A 276 -34.15 -11.57 -19.41
C VAL A 276 -33.90 -10.65 -20.62
N LYS A 277 -32.67 -10.69 -21.13
CA LYS A 277 -32.28 -9.93 -22.37
C LYS A 277 -32.72 -10.66 -23.60
N ASP A 278 -32.22 -11.87 -23.81
CA ASP A 278 -32.40 -12.64 -25.04
C ASP A 278 -32.71 -14.11 -24.74
N ILE A 279 -33.52 -14.70 -25.61
CA ILE A 279 -33.75 -16.15 -25.70
C ILE A 279 -33.25 -16.59 -27.09
N ILE A 280 -32.27 -17.46 -27.14
CA ILE A 280 -31.55 -17.84 -28.36
C ILE A 280 -31.71 -19.35 -28.55
N LEU A 281 -32.16 -19.74 -29.76
CA LEU A 281 -32.12 -21.12 -30.19
C LEU A 281 -30.71 -21.40 -30.72
N PRO A 282 -29.98 -22.36 -30.15
CA PRO A 282 -28.73 -22.82 -30.76
C PRO A 282 -29.04 -23.41 -32.13
N GLY A 283 -28.34 -22.95 -33.16
CA GLY A 283 -28.48 -23.46 -34.52
C GLY A 283 -27.94 -24.88 -34.67
#